data_117d652dd477e3fbf64dd07f501d665d
#
_entry.id   117d652dd477e3fbf64dd07f501d665d
#
_cell.length_a   1.000
_cell.length_b   1.000
_cell.length_c   1.000
_cell.angle_alpha   90.00
_cell.angle_beta   90.00
_cell.angle_gamma   90.00
#
_symmetry.space_group_name_H-M   'P 1'
#
loop_
_entity.id
_entity.type
_entity.pdbx_description
1 polymer ?
#
loop_
_entity_poly.entity_id
_entity_poly.type
_entity_poly.pdbx_seq_one_letter_code
_entity_poly.pdbx_strand_id
1 'polypeptide(L)' 'MFKALVLLCVIGQPDQCLIAEDTTGLKATEQECYARGVEMAKLAIPMFPVPMQAHFKCEKQDGV' A
#
# COMPACT_ATOMS: atom_id res chain seq x y z
N MET A 1 -2.75 13.76 -9.36
CA MET A 1 -1.75 12.71 -9.08
C MET A 1 -2.07 12.02 -7.78
N PHE A 2 -1.78 10.74 -7.69
CA PHE A 2 -2.13 9.91 -6.54
C PHE A 2 -0.92 9.15 -6.04
N LYS A 3 -0.79 9.07 -4.72
CA LYS A 3 0.27 8.32 -4.06
C LYS A 3 -0.31 7.03 -3.49
N ALA A 4 0.28 5.91 -3.85
CA ALA A 4 -0.17 4.60 -3.36
C ALA A 4 0.43 4.32 -1.99
N LEU A 5 -0.44 3.94 -1.06
CA LEU A 5 -0.08 3.55 0.30
C LEU A 5 -0.70 2.19 0.59
N VAL A 6 0.06 1.33 1.24
CA VAL A 6 -0.43 0.02 1.67
C VAL A 6 -0.20 -0.10 3.17
N LEU A 7 -1.26 -0.32 3.91
CA LEU A 7 -1.19 -0.61 5.34
C LEU A 7 -1.17 -2.13 5.51
N LEU A 8 -0.08 -2.63 6.06
CA LEU A 8 0.12 -4.07 6.29
C LEU A 8 0.00 -4.35 7.78
N CYS A 9 -0.95 -5.18 8.15
CA CYS A 9 -1.19 -5.53 9.54
C CYS A 9 -1.10 -7.04 9.74
N VAL A 10 -0.55 -7.44 10.88
CA VAL A 10 -0.51 -8.86 11.24
C VAL A 10 -1.94 -9.31 11.57
N ILE A 11 -2.38 -10.40 10.95
CA ILE A 11 -3.71 -10.94 11.19
C ILE A 11 -3.81 -11.40 12.65
N GLY A 12 -4.83 -10.91 13.36
CA GLY A 12 -5.04 -11.21 14.77
C GLY A 12 -4.32 -10.27 15.73
N GLN A 13 -3.48 -9.35 15.21
CA GLN A 13 -2.77 -8.35 16.02
C GLN A 13 -2.92 -6.97 15.36
N PRO A 14 -4.09 -6.33 15.50
CA PRO A 14 -4.38 -5.10 14.76
C PRO A 14 -3.51 -3.90 15.11
N ASP A 15 -2.77 -3.96 16.21
CA ASP A 15 -1.81 -2.93 16.60
C ASP A 15 -0.42 -3.16 16.01
N GLN A 16 -0.21 -4.27 15.33
CA GLN A 16 1.05 -4.60 14.66
C GLN A 16 0.93 -4.32 13.17
N CYS A 17 1.09 -3.06 12.82
CA CYS A 17 0.93 -2.60 11.44
C CYS A 17 2.12 -1.76 10.99
N LEU A 18 2.34 -1.74 9.68
CA LEU A 18 3.29 -0.82 9.07
C LEU A 18 2.70 -0.26 7.78
N ILE A 19 3.21 0.89 7.36
CA ILE A 19 2.76 1.55 6.15
C ILE A 19 3.88 1.49 5.11
N ALA A 20 3.56 0.98 3.92
CA ALA A 20 4.46 0.97 2.79
C ALA A 20 4.02 2.05 1.80
N GLU A 21 4.96 2.90 1.38
CA GLU A 21 4.71 3.94 0.39
C GLU A 21 5.31 3.55 -0.94
N ASP A 22 4.61 3.93 -2.02
CA ASP A 22 5.13 3.72 -3.37
C ASP A 22 6.25 4.73 -3.64
N THR A 23 7.44 4.24 -3.91
CA THR A 23 8.62 5.07 -4.21
C THR A 23 8.85 5.25 -5.71
N THR A 24 8.02 4.65 -6.56
CA THR A 24 8.18 4.73 -8.01
C THR A 24 7.57 5.98 -8.63
N GLY A 25 6.96 6.84 -7.82
CA GLY A 25 6.36 8.08 -8.26
C GLY A 25 4.85 8.09 -8.15
N LEU A 26 4.26 9.26 -8.42
CA LEU A 26 2.83 9.43 -8.35
C LEU A 26 2.13 8.85 -9.58
N LYS A 27 0.92 8.37 -9.39
CA LYS A 27 0.09 7.83 -10.47
C LYS A 27 -0.91 8.88 -10.94
N ALA A 28 -1.21 8.88 -12.24
CA ALA A 28 -2.09 9.86 -12.82
C ALA A 28 -3.56 9.64 -12.45
N THR A 29 -3.97 8.39 -12.26
CA THR A 29 -5.36 8.03 -11.95
C THR A 29 -5.44 7.18 -10.69
N GLU A 30 -6.61 7.18 -10.04
CA GLU A 30 -6.88 6.30 -8.91
C GLU A 30 -6.73 4.83 -9.29
N GLN A 31 -7.21 4.48 -10.47
CA GLN A 31 -7.15 3.10 -10.94
C GLN A 31 -5.71 2.60 -11.01
N GLU A 32 -4.81 3.40 -11.55
CA GLU A 32 -3.39 3.07 -11.60
C GLU A 32 -2.80 2.97 -10.19
N CYS A 33 -3.23 3.87 -9.30
CA CYS A 33 -2.77 3.88 -7.92
C CYS A 33 -3.16 2.59 -7.19
N TYR A 34 -4.42 2.16 -7.32
CA TYR A 34 -4.88 0.91 -6.68
C TYR A 34 -4.20 -0.31 -7.29
N ALA A 35 -3.99 -0.31 -8.60
CA ALA A 35 -3.27 -1.40 -9.27
C ALA A 35 -1.85 -1.53 -8.71
N ARG A 36 -1.18 -0.39 -8.48
CA ARG A 36 0.15 -0.38 -7.88
C ARG A 36 0.12 -0.85 -6.44
N GLY A 37 -0.92 -0.45 -5.68
CA GLY A 37 -1.09 -0.91 -4.30
C GLY A 37 -1.22 -2.41 -4.20
N VAL A 38 -2.01 -3.02 -5.06
CA VAL A 38 -2.16 -4.49 -5.13
C VAL A 38 -0.82 -5.15 -5.43
N GLU A 39 -0.09 -4.60 -6.38
CA GLU A 39 1.23 -5.12 -6.76
C GLU A 39 2.21 -5.06 -5.59
N MET A 40 2.24 -3.94 -4.88
CA MET A 40 3.07 -3.77 -3.69
C MET A 40 2.72 -4.78 -2.60
N ALA A 41 1.43 -5.01 -2.36
CA ALA A 41 0.98 -5.97 -1.36
C ALA A 41 1.39 -7.40 -1.74
N LYS A 42 1.26 -7.77 -3.01
CA LYS A 42 1.67 -9.10 -3.50
C LYS A 42 3.15 -9.35 -3.33
N LEU A 43 3.96 -8.31 -3.43
CA LEU A 43 5.41 -8.42 -3.24
C LEU A 43 5.79 -8.41 -1.75
N ALA A 44 5.08 -7.65 -0.94
CA ALA A 44 5.41 -7.45 0.46
C ALA A 44 4.95 -8.58 1.38
N ILE A 45 3.72 -9.07 1.19
CA ILE A 45 3.13 -10.08 2.07
C ILE A 45 4.00 -11.33 2.22
N PRO A 46 4.54 -11.93 1.14
CA PRO A 46 5.37 -13.13 1.29
C PRO A 46 6.73 -12.88 1.93
N MET A 47 7.13 -11.62 2.11
CA MET A 47 8.39 -11.30 2.76
C MET A 47 8.32 -11.40 4.29
N PHE A 48 7.12 -11.49 4.86
CA PHE A 48 6.93 -11.58 6.30
C PHE A 48 6.71 -13.03 6.73
N PRO A 49 7.28 -13.42 7.88
CA PRO A 49 7.15 -14.79 8.38
C PRO A 49 5.79 -15.10 9.01
N VAL A 50 4.90 -14.12 9.08
CA VAL A 50 3.57 -14.25 9.68
C VAL A 50 2.51 -13.82 8.69
N PRO A 51 1.25 -14.30 8.82
CA PRO A 51 0.20 -13.88 7.92
C PRO A 51 -0.13 -12.40 8.10
N MET A 52 -0.22 -11.69 6.97
CA MET A 52 -0.47 -10.25 6.93
C MET A 52 -1.72 -9.98 6.12
N GLN A 53 -2.43 -8.91 6.49
CA GLN A 53 -3.51 -8.39 5.66
C GLN A 53 -3.14 -7.00 5.18
N ALA A 54 -3.62 -6.63 4.01
CA ALA A 54 -3.28 -5.37 3.37
C ALA A 54 -4.52 -4.51 3.16
N HIS A 55 -4.38 -3.22 3.46
CA HIS A 55 -5.38 -2.21 3.15
C HIS A 55 -4.74 -1.18 2.25
N PHE A 56 -5.45 -0.79 1.20
CA PHE A 56 -4.92 0.12 0.20
C PHE A 56 -5.50 1.51 0.36
N LYS A 57 -4.68 2.52 0.13
CA LYS A 57 -5.12 3.90 0.15
C LYS A 57 -4.43 4.65 -0.98
N CYS A 58 -5.21 5.44 -1.71
CA CYS A 58 -4.68 6.33 -2.72
C CYS A 58 -4.91 7.76 -2.28
N GLU A 59 -3.83 8.43 -1.93
CA GLU A 59 -3.84 9.81 -1.45
C GLU A 59 -3.67 10.76 -2.60
N LYS A 60 -4.61 11.68 -2.76
CA LYS A 60 -4.52 12.69 -3.79
C LYS A 60 -3.47 13.72 -3.40
N GLN A 61 -2.52 13.96 -4.29
CA GLN A 61 -1.45 14.93 -4.09
C GLN A 61 -1.74 16.17 -4.91
N ASP A 62 -2.12 17.27 -4.25
CA ASP A 62 -2.43 18.54 -4.89
C ASP A 62 -1.32 19.56 -4.66
N GLY A 63 -1.27 20.56 -5.55
CA GLY A 63 -0.43 21.72 -5.34
C GLY A 63 1.06 21.52 -5.58
N VAL A 64 1.39 20.51 -6.30
CA VAL A 64 2.78 20.22 -6.60
C VAL A 64 3.15 20.75 -7.97
#